data_42eacbba0848ead49e6687b770a65dd5
#
_entry.id   42eacbba0848ead49e6687b770a65dd5
#
_cell.length_a   1.000
_cell.length_b   1.000
_cell.length_c   1.000
_cell.angle_alpha   90.00
_cell.angle_beta   90.00
_cell.angle_gamma   90.00
#
_symmetry.space_group_name_H-M   'P 1'
#
loop_
_entity.id
_entity.type
_entity.pdbx_description
1 polymer ?
#
loop_
_entity_poly.entity_id
_entity_poly.type
_entity_poly.pdbx_seq_one_letter_code
_entity_poly.pdbx_strand_id
1 'polypeptide(L)'
;MTDKETLFLYRFKEAEETLLDAKRMLEGKCTPRSITNRAYYSMFYVVLALFLKTGVDVKTSRHVGIISVFDKEFILTEKIDKQYSEILHRMFNVRQKGDYKELVELSHEEAVEFVKLAGDFMDGVKSFLKELG
;
A
#
# COMPACT_ATOMS: atom_id res chain seq x y z
N MET A 1 12.97 6.20 -22.63
CA MET A 1 11.95 6.02 -21.57
C MET A 1 11.27 7.35 -21.32
N THR A 2 9.93 7.36 -21.24
CA THR A 2 9.19 8.59 -20.94
C THR A 2 9.36 8.97 -19.47
N ASP A 3 9.09 10.24 -19.14
CA ASP A 3 9.11 10.71 -17.75
C ASP A 3 8.12 9.92 -16.89
N LYS A 4 6.97 9.56 -17.47
CA LYS A 4 5.93 8.78 -16.80
C LYS A 4 6.43 7.37 -16.46
N GLU A 5 7.11 6.71 -17.41
CA GLU A 5 7.70 5.39 -17.18
C GLU A 5 8.78 5.45 -16.11
N THR A 6 9.61 6.49 -16.14
CA THR A 6 10.66 6.70 -15.12
C THR A 6 10.04 6.88 -13.74
N LEU A 7 8.98 7.67 -13.64
CA LEU A 7 8.28 7.91 -12.38
C LEU A 7 7.61 6.63 -11.88
N PHE A 8 7.01 5.84 -12.79
CA PHE A 8 6.42 4.55 -12.42
C PHE A 8 7.48 3.63 -11.79
N LEU A 9 8.63 3.49 -12.44
CA LEU A 9 9.70 2.63 -11.93
C LEU A 9 10.21 3.12 -10.57
N TYR A 10 10.31 4.42 -10.39
CA TYR A 10 10.70 5.02 -9.13
C TYR A 10 9.70 4.67 -8.01
N ARG A 11 8.40 4.87 -8.26
CA ARG A 11 7.35 4.58 -7.28
C ARG A 11 7.27 3.09 -6.97
N PHE A 12 7.41 2.25 -7.99
CA PHE A 12 7.36 0.81 -7.82
C PHE A 12 8.52 0.33 -6.95
N LYS A 13 9.73 0.82 -7.24
CA LYS A 13 10.92 0.51 -6.45
C LYS A 13 10.77 1.00 -5.01
N GLU A 14 10.25 2.21 -4.82
CA GLU A 14 9.98 2.77 -3.50
C GLU A 14 9.03 1.86 -2.71
N ALA A 15 7.98 1.36 -3.37
CA ALA A 15 7.02 0.46 -2.74
C ALA A 15 7.71 -0.83 -2.27
N GLU A 16 8.52 -1.44 -3.13
CA GLU A 16 9.23 -2.68 -2.79
C GLU A 16 10.24 -2.48 -1.67
N GLU A 17 11.01 -1.40 -1.72
CA GLU A 17 12.00 -1.08 -0.69
C GLU A 17 11.32 -0.79 0.66
N THR A 18 10.19 -0.10 0.64
CA THR A 18 9.44 0.22 1.85
C THR A 18 8.88 -1.05 2.51
N LEU A 19 8.39 -2.00 1.72
CA LEU A 19 7.95 -3.29 2.26
C LEU A 19 9.12 -4.06 2.87
N LEU A 20 10.26 -4.06 2.21
CA LEU A 20 11.47 -4.70 2.73
C LEU A 20 11.90 -4.06 4.04
N ASP A 21 11.83 -2.73 4.14
CA ASP A 21 12.10 -2.01 5.39
C ASP A 21 11.17 -2.46 6.51
N ALA A 22 9.87 -2.62 6.22
CA ALA A 22 8.91 -3.10 7.21
C ALA A 22 9.30 -4.49 7.72
N LYS A 23 9.72 -5.39 6.82
CA LYS A 23 10.17 -6.74 7.18
C LYS A 23 11.42 -6.70 8.05
N ARG A 24 12.39 -5.85 7.71
CA ARG A 24 13.62 -5.69 8.49
C ARG A 24 13.35 -5.10 9.87
N MET A 25 12.43 -4.15 9.95
CA MET A 25 12.02 -3.55 11.21
C MET A 25 11.33 -4.59 12.10
N LEU A 26 10.55 -5.48 11.50
CA LEU A 26 9.91 -6.58 12.22
C LEU A 26 10.96 -7.51 12.84
N GLU A 27 11.98 -7.90 12.08
CA GLU A 27 13.08 -8.72 12.54
C GLU A 27 13.89 -8.02 13.64
N GLY A 28 14.10 -6.71 13.49
CA GLY A 28 14.84 -5.88 14.45
C GLY A 28 14.03 -5.49 15.69
N LYS A 29 12.79 -5.95 15.77
CA LYS A 29 11.89 -5.68 16.92
C LYS A 29 11.63 -4.18 17.13
N CYS A 30 11.52 -3.43 16.05
CA CYS A 30 11.09 -2.05 16.12
C CYS A 30 9.65 -1.97 16.65
N THR A 31 9.17 -0.78 16.97
CA THR A 31 7.83 -0.64 17.52
C THR A 31 6.77 -1.09 16.52
N PRO A 32 5.70 -1.76 16.97
CA PRO A 32 4.61 -2.17 16.08
C PRO A 32 4.02 -1.01 15.29
N ARG A 33 3.92 0.18 15.89
CA ARG A 33 3.43 1.37 15.18
C ARG A 33 4.31 1.70 13.97
N SER A 34 5.63 1.72 14.17
CA SER A 34 6.58 2.04 13.08
C SER A 34 6.53 1.00 11.98
N ILE A 35 6.46 -0.27 12.33
CA ILE A 35 6.36 -1.38 11.38
C ILE A 35 5.08 -1.25 10.56
N THR A 36 3.95 -1.04 11.23
CA THR A 36 2.64 -0.92 10.59
C THR A 36 2.59 0.28 9.65
N ASN A 37 3.18 1.40 10.05
CA ASN A 37 3.28 2.59 9.22
C ASN A 37 4.03 2.29 7.92
N ARG A 38 5.19 1.62 8.01
CA ARG A 38 5.97 1.25 6.82
C ARG A 38 5.20 0.27 5.92
N ALA A 39 4.54 -0.71 6.52
CA ALA A 39 3.72 -1.66 5.76
C ALA A 39 2.61 -0.94 4.99
N TYR A 40 1.91 -0.01 5.63
CA TYR A 40 0.87 0.78 4.97
C TYR A 40 1.44 1.59 3.82
N TYR A 41 2.55 2.30 4.03
CA TYR A 41 3.14 3.14 2.97
C TYR A 41 3.62 2.33 1.78
N SER A 42 4.07 1.08 1.98
CA SER A 42 4.42 0.23 0.84
C SER A 42 3.22 -0.02 -0.07
N MET A 43 2.04 -0.21 0.53
CA MET A 43 0.80 -0.39 -0.21
C MET A 43 0.40 0.91 -0.93
N PHE A 44 0.49 2.03 -0.23
CA PHE A 44 0.16 3.34 -0.80
C PHE A 44 1.04 3.63 -2.02
N TYR A 45 2.33 3.39 -1.92
CA TYR A 45 3.27 3.63 -3.02
C TYR A 45 3.00 2.73 -4.24
N VAL A 46 2.63 1.46 -4.02
CA VAL A 46 2.31 0.60 -5.15
C VAL A 46 1.01 1.02 -5.83
N VAL A 47 0.06 1.59 -5.08
CA VAL A 47 -1.15 2.17 -5.67
C VAL A 47 -0.79 3.36 -6.56
N LEU A 48 0.11 4.23 -6.12
CA LEU A 48 0.58 5.35 -6.93
C LEU A 48 1.27 4.86 -8.20
N ALA A 49 2.09 3.81 -8.10
CA ALA A 49 2.72 3.20 -9.26
C ALA A 49 1.67 2.63 -10.23
N LEU A 50 0.65 1.96 -9.69
CA LEU A 50 -0.45 1.41 -10.49
C LEU A 50 -1.16 2.51 -11.29
N PHE A 51 -1.43 3.66 -10.68
CA PHE A 51 -2.07 4.78 -11.35
C PHE A 51 -1.20 5.30 -12.51
N LEU A 52 0.11 5.41 -12.27
CA LEU A 52 1.04 5.86 -13.30
C LEU A 52 1.07 4.89 -14.49
N LYS A 53 1.09 3.59 -14.22
CA LYS A 53 1.13 2.58 -15.27
C LYS A 53 -0.15 2.53 -16.09
N THR A 54 -1.29 2.72 -15.45
CA THR A 54 -2.59 2.60 -16.11
C THR A 54 -3.14 3.92 -16.64
N GLY A 55 -2.44 5.02 -16.39
CA GLY A 55 -2.88 6.34 -16.86
C GLY A 55 -4.03 6.95 -16.07
N VAL A 56 -4.29 6.44 -14.87
CA VAL A 56 -5.31 7.03 -13.99
C VAL A 56 -4.79 8.35 -13.44
N ASP A 57 -5.49 9.43 -13.74
CA ASP A 57 -5.13 10.75 -13.27
C ASP A 57 -5.80 11.03 -11.93
N VAL A 58 -5.02 11.50 -10.95
CA VAL A 58 -5.50 11.76 -9.60
C VAL A 58 -5.30 13.24 -9.28
N LYS A 59 -6.39 13.92 -8.93
CA LYS A 59 -6.36 15.35 -8.64
C LYS A 59 -6.21 15.68 -7.16
N THR A 60 -6.03 14.68 -6.32
CA THR A 60 -5.85 14.85 -4.88
C THR A 60 -4.59 14.15 -4.43
N SER A 61 -3.93 14.70 -3.40
CA SER A 61 -2.81 14.05 -2.73
C SER A 61 -3.24 13.41 -1.41
N ARG A 62 -4.51 13.55 -1.02
CA ARG A 62 -5.03 12.97 0.21
C ARG A 62 -5.19 11.46 0.08
N HIS A 63 -4.78 10.73 1.12
CA HIS A 63 -4.86 9.27 1.12
C HIS A 63 -6.29 8.77 0.90
N VAL A 64 -7.27 9.39 1.56
CA VAL A 64 -8.70 9.04 1.38
C VAL A 64 -9.10 9.15 -0.09
N GLY A 65 -8.71 10.22 -0.76
CA GLY A 65 -9.03 10.42 -2.17
C GLY A 65 -8.37 9.40 -3.07
N ILE A 66 -7.11 9.07 -2.79
CA ILE A 66 -6.36 8.07 -3.57
C ILE A 66 -6.98 6.68 -3.41
N ILE A 67 -7.35 6.30 -2.18
CA ILE A 67 -8.01 5.02 -1.90
C ILE A 67 -9.36 4.96 -2.61
N SER A 68 -10.11 6.07 -2.60
CA SER A 68 -11.39 6.17 -3.28
C SER A 68 -11.24 5.97 -4.80
N VAL A 69 -10.21 6.55 -5.41
CA VAL A 69 -9.92 6.37 -6.83
C VAL A 69 -9.53 4.92 -7.14
N PHE A 70 -8.73 4.32 -6.27
CA PHE A 70 -8.37 2.91 -6.40
C PHE A 70 -9.62 2.03 -6.45
N ASP A 71 -10.55 2.23 -5.53
CA ASP A 71 -11.79 1.46 -5.48
C ASP A 71 -12.63 1.69 -6.74
N LYS A 72 -12.78 2.93 -7.16
CA LYS A 72 -13.59 3.28 -8.34
C LYS A 72 -13.02 2.67 -9.62
N GLU A 73 -11.72 2.79 -9.82
CA GLU A 73 -11.09 2.42 -11.09
C GLU A 73 -10.72 0.93 -11.19
N PHE A 74 -10.51 0.26 -10.07
CA PHE A 74 -9.99 -1.12 -10.09
C PHE A 74 -10.88 -2.13 -9.38
N ILE A 75 -11.57 -1.74 -8.33
CA ILE A 75 -12.39 -2.67 -7.55
C ILE A 75 -13.82 -2.74 -8.10
N LEU A 76 -14.47 -1.60 -8.27
CA LEU A 76 -15.84 -1.56 -8.84
C LEU A 76 -15.88 -2.08 -10.26
N THR A 77 -14.80 -1.96 -10.99
CA THR A 77 -14.66 -2.47 -12.35
C THR A 77 -14.26 -3.94 -12.40
N GLU A 78 -14.06 -4.55 -11.24
CA GLU A 78 -13.64 -5.95 -11.09
C GLU A 78 -12.29 -6.28 -11.74
N LYS A 79 -11.46 -5.28 -11.98
CA LYS A 79 -10.10 -5.48 -12.50
C LYS A 79 -9.18 -6.07 -11.43
N ILE A 80 -9.41 -5.70 -10.17
CA ILE A 80 -8.67 -6.21 -9.01
C ILE A 80 -9.71 -6.69 -8.00
N ASP A 81 -9.46 -7.84 -7.37
CA ASP A 81 -10.39 -8.45 -6.44
C ASP A 81 -10.67 -7.55 -5.23
N LYS A 82 -11.90 -7.55 -4.75
CA LYS A 82 -12.35 -6.72 -3.63
C LYS A 82 -11.58 -6.97 -2.33
N GLN A 83 -10.97 -8.15 -2.15
CA GLN A 83 -10.18 -8.43 -0.95
C GLN A 83 -9.04 -7.43 -0.78
N TYR A 84 -8.50 -6.92 -1.89
CA TYR A 84 -7.40 -5.95 -1.84
C TYR A 84 -7.88 -4.58 -1.38
N SER A 85 -9.12 -4.21 -1.71
CA SER A 85 -9.74 -3.01 -1.16
C SER A 85 -9.91 -3.15 0.36
N GLU A 86 -10.39 -4.29 0.81
CA GLU A 86 -10.58 -4.57 2.24
C GLU A 86 -9.25 -4.44 3.00
N ILE A 87 -8.18 -5.01 2.45
CA ILE A 87 -6.84 -4.90 3.05
C ILE A 87 -6.40 -3.43 3.13
N LEU A 88 -6.52 -2.70 2.03
CA LEU A 88 -6.09 -1.30 1.97
C LEU A 88 -6.85 -0.42 2.97
N HIS A 89 -8.17 -0.58 3.02
CA HIS A 89 -9.01 0.17 3.97
C HIS A 89 -8.67 -0.17 5.42
N ARG A 90 -8.49 -1.46 5.72
CA ARG A 90 -8.12 -1.89 7.07
C ARG A 90 -6.79 -1.28 7.49
N MET A 91 -5.78 -1.35 6.63
CA MET A 91 -4.46 -0.80 6.93
C MET A 91 -4.48 0.72 7.10
N PHE A 92 -5.24 1.41 6.26
CA PHE A 92 -5.40 2.85 6.37
C PHE A 92 -6.03 3.23 7.73
N ASN A 93 -7.09 2.52 8.13
CA ASN A 93 -7.76 2.78 9.41
C ASN A 93 -6.85 2.50 10.60
N VAL A 94 -6.10 1.40 10.55
CA VAL A 94 -5.16 1.03 11.63
C VAL A 94 -4.06 2.08 11.75
N ARG A 95 -3.50 2.50 10.62
CA ARG A 95 -2.44 3.52 10.61
C ARG A 95 -2.95 4.84 11.20
N GLN A 96 -4.15 5.28 10.82
CA GLN A 96 -4.72 6.52 11.36
C GLN A 96 -4.90 6.44 12.87
N LYS A 97 -5.42 5.31 13.38
CA LYS A 97 -5.59 5.13 14.82
C LYS A 97 -4.25 5.15 15.55
N GLY A 98 -3.24 4.48 15.00
CA GLY A 98 -1.91 4.45 15.58
C GLY A 98 -1.23 5.82 15.61
N ASP A 99 -1.46 6.65 14.58
CA ASP A 99 -0.81 7.96 14.48
C ASP A 99 -1.53 9.05 15.29
N TYR A 100 -2.86 8.97 15.42
CA TYR A 100 -3.66 10.07 15.97
C TYR A 100 -4.38 9.76 17.29
N LYS A 101 -4.36 8.51 17.74
CA LYS A 101 -4.97 8.11 19.01
C LYS A 101 -3.90 7.52 19.92
N GLU A 102 -3.42 8.33 20.85
CA GLU A 102 -2.33 7.99 21.77
C GLU A 102 -2.61 6.74 22.63
N LEU A 103 -3.88 6.39 22.81
CA LEU A 103 -4.27 5.28 23.65
C LEU A 103 -4.41 3.95 22.92
N VAL A 104 -4.20 3.92 21.60
CA VAL A 104 -4.27 2.67 20.85
C VAL A 104 -2.86 2.08 20.75
N GLU A 105 -2.69 0.92 21.36
CA GLU A 105 -1.44 0.16 21.25
C GLU A 105 -1.63 -0.95 20.23
N LEU A 106 -0.64 -1.10 19.36
CA LEU A 106 -0.55 -2.21 18.42
C LEU A 106 0.38 -3.26 18.98
N SER A 107 -0.02 -4.53 18.89
CA SER A 107 0.82 -5.63 19.35
C SER A 107 1.83 -6.03 18.28
N HIS A 108 2.84 -6.78 18.71
CA HIS A 108 3.82 -7.35 17.78
C HIS A 108 3.12 -8.33 16.80
N GLU A 109 2.20 -9.15 17.29
CA GLU A 109 1.45 -10.09 16.46
C GLU A 109 0.64 -9.37 15.38
N GLU A 110 0.04 -8.23 15.73
CA GLU A 110 -0.67 -7.42 14.77
C GLU A 110 0.28 -6.87 13.70
N ALA A 111 1.46 -6.42 14.10
CA ALA A 111 2.47 -5.95 13.14
C ALA A 111 2.89 -7.05 12.18
N VAL A 112 3.07 -8.28 12.67
CA VAL A 112 3.37 -9.45 11.83
C VAL A 112 2.27 -9.64 10.78
N GLU A 113 1.01 -9.62 11.21
CA GLU A 113 -0.13 -9.77 10.31
C GLU A 113 -0.16 -8.67 9.27
N PHE A 114 0.06 -7.41 9.68
CA PHE A 114 -0.01 -6.27 8.76
C PHE A 114 1.10 -6.30 7.71
N VAL A 115 2.30 -6.74 8.07
CA VAL A 115 3.38 -6.91 7.09
C VAL A 115 3.00 -7.98 6.07
N LYS A 116 2.41 -9.09 6.54
CA LYS A 116 1.94 -10.16 5.65
C LYS A 116 0.86 -9.63 4.69
N LEU A 117 -0.13 -8.90 5.21
CA LEU A 117 -1.20 -8.34 4.39
C LEU A 117 -0.67 -7.34 3.35
N ALA A 118 0.31 -6.54 3.72
CA ALA A 118 0.96 -5.62 2.79
C ALA A 118 1.67 -6.37 1.67
N GLY A 119 2.33 -7.49 2.00
CA GLY A 119 2.96 -8.36 1.00
C GLY A 119 1.93 -8.97 0.05
N ASP A 120 0.82 -9.47 0.58
CA ASP A 120 -0.27 -10.03 -0.23
C ASP A 120 -0.86 -8.97 -1.17
N PHE A 121 -1.06 -7.76 -0.66
CA PHE A 121 -1.55 -6.63 -1.47
C PHE A 121 -0.57 -6.31 -2.60
N MET A 122 0.70 -6.21 -2.28
CA MET A 122 1.76 -5.94 -3.26
C MET A 122 1.75 -6.99 -4.38
N ASP A 123 1.66 -8.27 -3.99
CA ASP A 123 1.63 -9.38 -4.95
C ASP A 123 0.40 -9.31 -5.84
N GLY A 124 -0.75 -8.95 -5.29
CA GLY A 124 -1.98 -8.79 -6.06
C GLY A 124 -1.88 -7.70 -7.11
N VAL A 125 -1.33 -6.55 -6.73
CA VAL A 125 -1.14 -5.44 -7.67
C VAL A 125 -0.09 -5.81 -8.73
N LYS A 126 1.00 -6.47 -8.34
CA LYS A 126 2.03 -6.94 -9.27
C LYS A 126 1.44 -7.91 -10.31
N SER A 127 0.59 -8.84 -9.87
CA SER A 127 -0.05 -9.79 -10.77
C SER A 127 -0.90 -9.06 -11.81
N PHE A 128 -1.66 -8.07 -11.38
CA PHE A 128 -2.47 -7.26 -12.30
C PHE A 128 -1.58 -6.52 -13.30
N LEU A 129 -0.53 -5.87 -12.82
CA LEU A 129 0.41 -5.13 -13.69
C LEU A 129 1.08 -6.04 -14.71
N LYS A 130 1.41 -7.26 -14.32
CA LYS A 130 2.03 -8.26 -15.20
C LYS A 130 1.09 -8.68 -16.31
N GLU A 131 -0.21 -8.80 -16.02
CA GLU A 131 -1.23 -9.15 -17.02
C GLU A 131 -1.44 -8.04 -18.05
N LEU A 132 -1.14 -6.81 -17.70
CA LEU A 132 -1.23 -5.68 -18.65
C LEU A 132 -0.12 -5.71 -19.70
N GLY A 133 0.92 -6.45 -19.47
CA GLY A 133 2.08 -6.48 -20.33
C GLY A 133 3.06 -5.38 -19.97
#